data_aa4d745ce465e83e4d2bbdc93a989595
#
_entry.id   aa4d745ce465e83e4d2bbdc93a989595
#
_cell.length_a   1.000
_cell.length_b   1.000
_cell.length_c   1.000
_cell.angle_alpha   90.00
_cell.angle_beta   90.00
_cell.angle_gamma   90.00
#
_symmetry.space_group_name_H-M   'P 1'
#
loop_
_entity.id
_entity.type
_entity.pdbx_description
1 polymer ?
#
loop_
_entity_poly.entity_id
_entity_poly.type
_entity_poly.pdbx_seq_one_letter_code
_entity_poly.pdbx_strand_id
1 'polypeptide(L)'
;KIVKETIFEKMGGFTGLNHAAEIDNEDGLATDMAMDSFDYAEVVMEIEKRMGISIPDETLNIKPYTKLTVGEFMDILYNYLNNHGER
;
A
#
# COMPACT_ATOMS: atom_id res chain seq x y z
N LYS A 1 7.40 0.04 -6.26
CA LYS A 1 7.50 1.32 -6.91
C LYS A 1 6.16 2.02 -7.06
N ILE A 2 5.22 1.36 -7.71
CA ILE A 2 3.86 1.89 -7.81
C ILE A 2 3.27 2.08 -6.42
N VAL A 3 3.52 1.15 -5.52
CA VAL A 3 2.98 1.21 -4.16
C VAL A 3 3.46 2.44 -3.43
N LYS A 4 4.78 2.66 -3.41
CA LYS A 4 5.33 3.81 -2.71
C LYS A 4 4.91 5.12 -3.35
N GLU A 5 4.82 5.15 -4.66
CA GLU A 5 4.37 6.35 -5.36
C GLU A 5 2.91 6.67 -5.03
N THR A 6 2.07 5.65 -4.98
CA THR A 6 0.66 5.84 -4.66
C THR A 6 0.51 6.34 -3.22
N ILE A 7 1.24 5.73 -2.30
CA ILE A 7 1.21 6.16 -0.91
C ILE A 7 1.67 7.61 -0.79
N PHE A 8 2.74 7.95 -1.49
CA PHE A 8 3.25 9.32 -1.46
C PHE A 8 2.22 10.31 -1.98
N GLU A 9 1.55 9.99 -3.07
CA GLU A 9 0.56 10.89 -3.64
C GLU A 9 -0.61 11.13 -2.70
N LYS A 10 -1.01 10.09 -1.97
CA LYS A 10 -2.16 10.21 -1.07
C LYS A 10 -1.78 10.81 0.28
N MET A 11 -0.62 10.47 0.79
CA MET A 11 -0.27 10.78 2.18
C MET A 11 0.91 11.73 2.32
N GLY A 12 1.59 12.07 1.24
CA GLY A 12 2.79 12.88 1.32
C GLY A 12 2.58 14.23 1.96
N GLY A 13 1.41 14.82 1.73
CA GLY A 13 1.08 16.11 2.29
C GLY A 13 0.92 16.09 3.81
N PHE A 14 0.65 14.92 4.38
CA PHE A 14 0.47 14.77 5.82
C PHE A 14 1.75 14.34 6.52
N THR A 15 2.66 13.74 5.80
CA THR A 15 3.87 13.15 6.40
C THR A 15 5.10 14.02 6.23
N GLY A 16 5.01 15.06 5.42
CA GLY A 16 6.13 15.97 5.20
C GLY A 16 7.21 15.43 4.28
N LEU A 17 6.93 14.33 3.59
CA LEU A 17 7.89 13.76 2.65
C LEU A 17 7.97 14.59 1.38
N ASN A 18 9.14 14.61 0.77
CA ASN A 18 9.36 15.33 -0.49
C ASN A 18 9.36 14.40 -1.70
N HIS A 19 9.66 13.12 -1.48
CA HIS A 19 9.76 12.15 -2.57
C HIS A 19 9.26 10.81 -2.11
N ALA A 20 8.69 10.04 -3.04
CA ALA A 20 8.25 8.67 -2.75
C ALA A 20 9.42 7.80 -2.27
N ALA A 21 10.62 8.07 -2.75
CA ALA A 21 11.79 7.28 -2.38
C ALA A 21 12.16 7.42 -0.91
N GLU A 22 11.63 8.44 -0.23
CA GLU A 22 11.86 8.62 1.20
C GLU A 22 11.03 7.68 2.06
N ILE A 23 10.05 7.02 1.48
CA ILE A 23 9.23 6.05 2.21
C ILE A 23 10.07 4.80 2.43
N ASP A 24 10.20 4.42 3.71
CA ASP A 24 10.98 3.26 4.08
C ASP A 24 10.08 2.03 4.17
N ASN A 25 10.62 0.87 3.83
CA ASN A 25 9.84 -0.37 3.96
C ASN A 25 9.41 -0.64 5.39
N GLU A 26 10.12 -0.10 6.37
CA GLU A 26 9.80 -0.30 7.77
C GLU A 26 8.80 0.71 8.32
N ASP A 27 8.41 1.69 7.53
CA ASP A 27 7.41 2.66 7.95
C ASP A 27 6.05 1.98 8.09
N GLY A 28 5.37 2.25 9.20
CA GLY A 28 4.03 1.70 9.42
C GLY A 28 2.97 2.48 8.65
N LEU A 29 2.03 1.76 8.07
CA LEU A 29 0.98 2.41 7.27
C LEU A 29 0.11 3.32 8.12
N ALA A 30 -0.29 2.85 9.30
CA ALA A 30 -1.18 3.62 10.17
C ALA A 30 -0.44 4.59 11.07
N THR A 31 0.86 4.37 11.28
CA THR A 31 1.64 5.20 12.18
C THR A 31 2.46 6.22 11.39
N ASP A 32 3.48 5.76 10.68
CA ASP A 32 4.38 6.68 9.99
C ASP A 32 3.72 7.35 8.79
N MET A 33 2.86 6.62 8.08
CA MET A 33 2.15 7.17 6.93
C MET A 33 0.81 7.81 7.33
N ALA A 34 0.40 7.66 8.58
CA ALA A 34 -0.80 8.29 9.13
C ALA A 34 -2.09 7.92 8.40
N MET A 35 -2.18 6.71 7.87
CA MET A 35 -3.37 6.26 7.18
C MET A 35 -4.45 5.85 8.16
N ASP A 36 -5.70 6.22 7.87
CA ASP A 36 -6.85 5.60 8.52
C ASP A 36 -7.42 4.56 7.55
N SER A 37 -8.52 3.92 7.94
CA SER A 37 -9.10 2.86 7.12
C SER A 37 -9.59 3.37 5.77
N PHE A 38 -10.04 4.61 5.72
CA PHE A 38 -10.51 5.21 4.50
C PHE A 38 -9.33 5.45 3.55
N ASP A 39 -8.23 5.99 4.09
CA ASP A 39 -7.01 6.21 3.29
C ASP A 39 -6.46 4.91 2.76
N TYR A 40 -6.46 3.87 3.60
CA TYR A 40 -5.99 2.56 3.18
C TYR A 40 -6.81 2.04 2.01
N ALA A 41 -8.14 2.14 2.11
CA ALA A 41 -9.02 1.68 1.04
C ALA A 41 -8.75 2.45 -0.25
N GLU A 42 -8.55 3.75 -0.16
CA GLU A 42 -8.28 4.57 -1.35
C GLU A 42 -6.95 4.22 -1.99
N VAL A 43 -5.93 3.98 -1.17
CA VAL A 43 -4.62 3.59 -1.69
C VAL A 43 -4.73 2.24 -2.42
N VAL A 44 -5.43 1.28 -1.83
CA VAL A 44 -5.62 -0.02 -2.45
C VAL A 44 -6.34 0.11 -3.78
N MET A 45 -7.42 0.91 -3.82
CA MET A 45 -8.18 1.08 -5.04
C MET A 45 -7.35 1.73 -6.14
N GLU A 46 -6.52 2.69 -5.78
CA GLU A 46 -5.67 3.34 -6.77
C GLU A 46 -4.61 2.38 -7.30
N ILE A 47 -4.05 1.55 -6.43
CA ILE A 47 -3.08 0.54 -6.85
C ILE A 47 -3.74 -0.46 -7.80
N GLU A 48 -4.94 -0.92 -7.47
CA GLU A 48 -5.67 -1.84 -8.34
C GLU A 48 -5.88 -1.23 -9.72
N LYS A 49 -6.24 0.04 -9.74
CA LYS A 49 -6.49 0.74 -10.99
C LYS A 49 -5.21 0.86 -11.82
N ARG A 50 -4.12 1.21 -11.18
CA ARG A 50 -2.84 1.40 -11.88
C ARG A 50 -2.26 0.11 -12.40
N MET A 51 -2.49 -0.98 -11.69
CA MET A 51 -1.95 -2.27 -12.07
C MET A 51 -2.93 -3.11 -12.88
N GLY A 52 -4.18 -2.66 -13.01
CA GLY A 52 -5.18 -3.39 -13.77
C GLY A 52 -5.59 -4.70 -13.11
N ILE A 53 -5.62 -4.74 -11.80
CA ILE A 53 -5.95 -5.97 -11.05
C ILE A 53 -7.04 -5.67 -10.03
N SER A 54 -7.58 -6.73 -9.47
CA SER A 54 -8.56 -6.65 -8.39
C SER A 54 -8.06 -7.55 -7.26
N ILE A 55 -7.86 -6.98 -6.08
CA ILE A 55 -7.29 -7.71 -4.96
C ILE A 55 -8.41 -8.07 -4.00
N PRO A 56 -8.63 -9.37 -3.72
CA PRO A 56 -9.73 -9.75 -2.83
C PRO A 56 -9.47 -9.31 -1.40
N ASP A 57 -10.56 -9.09 -0.67
CA ASP A 57 -10.49 -8.64 0.72
C ASP A 57 -9.71 -9.61 1.59
N GLU A 58 -9.84 -10.91 1.37
CA GLU A 58 -9.15 -11.87 2.19
C GLU A 58 -7.63 -11.78 2.02
N THR A 59 -7.16 -11.36 0.85
CA THR A 59 -5.73 -11.11 0.65
C THR A 59 -5.28 -9.90 1.46
N LEU A 60 -6.09 -8.84 1.44
CA LEU A 60 -5.76 -7.60 2.14
C LEU A 60 -5.88 -7.75 3.65
N ASN A 61 -6.69 -8.69 4.12
CA ASN A 61 -6.96 -8.86 5.54
C ASN A 61 -6.14 -9.98 6.18
N ILE A 62 -5.09 -10.45 5.50
CA ILE A 62 -4.16 -11.39 6.09
C ILE A 62 -3.62 -10.83 7.41
N LYS A 63 -3.38 -9.52 7.42
CA LYS A 63 -2.93 -8.81 8.62
C LYS A 63 -3.59 -7.44 8.61
N PRO A 64 -4.06 -6.95 9.78
CA PRO A 64 -4.71 -5.63 9.82
C PRO A 64 -3.75 -4.55 9.33
N TYR A 65 -4.29 -3.59 8.57
CA TYR A 65 -3.44 -2.52 8.04
C TYR A 65 -2.75 -1.73 9.16
N THR A 66 -3.38 -1.68 10.34
CA THR A 66 -2.82 -0.95 11.47
C THR A 66 -1.51 -1.57 11.98
N LYS A 67 -1.24 -2.80 11.58
CA LYS A 67 -0.02 -3.51 11.97
C LYS A 67 0.91 -3.78 10.80
N LEU A 68 0.58 -3.25 9.63
CA LEU A 68 1.41 -3.47 8.44
C LEU A 68 2.44 -2.36 8.30
N THR A 69 3.64 -2.74 7.89
CA THR A 69 4.61 -1.79 7.36
C THR A 69 4.42 -1.68 5.85
N VAL A 70 5.04 -0.66 5.26
CA VAL A 70 5.01 -0.49 3.81
C VAL A 70 5.57 -1.74 3.13
N GLY A 71 6.68 -2.28 3.64
CA GLY A 71 7.27 -3.48 3.05
C GLY A 71 6.36 -4.69 3.13
N GLU A 72 5.70 -4.88 4.27
CA GLU A 72 4.76 -5.99 4.40
C GLU A 72 3.58 -5.85 3.46
N PHE A 73 3.08 -4.63 3.30
CA PHE A 73 2.00 -4.37 2.37
C PHE A 73 2.43 -4.72 0.94
N MET A 74 3.63 -4.30 0.55
CA MET A 74 4.15 -4.63 -0.78
C MET A 74 4.31 -6.13 -0.97
N ASP A 75 4.76 -6.83 0.07
CA ASP A 75 4.91 -8.29 -0.01
C ASP A 75 3.58 -8.97 -0.26
N ILE A 76 2.54 -8.53 0.42
CA ILE A 76 1.20 -9.09 0.20
C ILE A 76 0.77 -8.89 -1.24
N LEU A 77 0.98 -7.70 -1.77
CA LEU A 77 0.59 -7.39 -3.14
C LEU A 77 1.38 -8.19 -4.16
N TYR A 78 2.69 -8.27 -3.98
CA TYR A 78 3.53 -8.98 -4.93
C TYR A 78 3.31 -10.48 -4.88
N ASN A 79 3.07 -11.03 -3.69
CA ASN A 79 2.72 -12.44 -3.58
C ASN A 79 1.40 -12.74 -4.30
N TYR A 80 0.43 -11.87 -4.17
CA TYR A 80 -0.82 -12.04 -4.88
C TYR A 80 -0.60 -12.03 -6.40
N LEU A 81 0.20 -11.07 -6.88
CA LEU A 81 0.48 -10.95 -8.30
C LEU A 81 1.20 -12.19 -8.83
N ASN A 82 2.17 -12.69 -8.07
CA ASN A 82 2.91 -13.87 -8.49
C ASN A 82 2.03 -15.11 -8.59
N ASN A 83 1.00 -15.18 -7.76
CA ASN A 83 0.12 -16.36 -7.75
C ASN A 83 -1.07 -16.22 -8.67
N HIS A 84 -1.47 -15.00 -9.03
CA HIS A 84 -2.73 -14.79 -9.73
C HIS A 84 -2.60 -13.89 -10.95
N GLY A 85 -1.58 -13.07 -11.00
CA GLY A 85 -1.49 -12.01 -11.99
C GLY A 85 -0.93 -12.41 -13.32
N GLU A 86 -0.47 -13.61 -13.45
CA GLU A 86 0.22 -14.03 -14.64
C GLU A 86 -0.64 -14.78 -15.63
N ARG A 87 -1.88 -14.80 -15.43
CA ARG A 87 -2.77 -15.54 -16.32
C ARG A 87 -3.08 -14.79 -17.61
#